data_c49ae2669c1ed269473e0f4d76ca6742
#
_entry.id   c49ae2669c1ed269473e0f4d76ca6742
#
_cell.length_a   1.000
_cell.length_b   1.000
_cell.length_c   1.000
_cell.angle_alpha   90.00
_cell.angle_beta   90.00
_cell.angle_gamma   90.00
#
_symmetry.space_group_name_H-M   'P 1'
#
loop_
_entity.id
_entity.type
_entity.pdbx_description
1 polymer ?
#
loop_
_entity_poly.entity_id
_entity_poly.type
_entity_poly.pdbx_seq_one_letter_code
_entity_poly.pdbx_strand_id
1 'polypeptide(L)'
;MTLIYQSTRDENNKVTASQAILQGLATDGGLFTPTSLPEVALDFDALKDASYQEVARLVLSAFLDDFTEEELDYCINSAYDEKFDIPAIAPVVKLGNQYNLELFHGSTIAFKDMALSILPYLLTTSAKKQGVDNKIVILTATSGDTGKAAMAGFADVPGAEIIVFYPKDGVSKIQELQMTTQTGNNTHVVAITGNFDDAQTDVKRMFNDVALREKLLAHKTQFSSANSMNVGRLVPQVVYYVYAYAQLVKAGYIKAGEKVNFTVPTGNFGNILAAYYASQIGVPVGKLICASNENKVLTDFFTTGTYDKKREFKVTTSPSMDILVSSNLERLIFHLLGNDAAKTKELMEKLVSEGEYTLSGANQAILDMFEAGFATEVETSAEIKRVYDACDYVEDPHTAVASAVYQKYVERIGDHTPTVIASTASPYKFPRVVVEAVSGQAPADDFVAVKELEKLSGVTIPKAVNGLETAEVRHKTVVATSDMQNAVEDYLGL
;
A
#
# COMPACT_ATOMS: atom_id res chain seq x y z
N MET A 1 1.16 12.76 26.83
CA MET A 1 -0.04 11.86 26.88
C MET A 1 0.16 10.84 25.77
N THR A 2 -0.11 9.58 26.04
CA THR A 2 0.00 8.52 25.02
C THR A 2 -1.04 8.72 23.92
N LEU A 3 -0.62 8.62 22.67
CA LEU A 3 -1.50 8.70 21.51
C LEU A 3 -2.48 7.51 21.53
N ILE A 4 -3.76 7.81 21.47
CA ILE A 4 -4.81 6.80 21.50
C ILE A 4 -5.35 6.59 20.08
N TYR A 5 -5.50 5.33 19.72
CA TYR A 5 -6.15 4.88 18.52
C TYR A 5 -7.59 4.47 18.85
N GLN A 6 -8.53 4.88 18.03
CA GLN A 6 -9.95 4.59 18.19
C GLN A 6 -10.49 3.89 16.96
N SER A 7 -11.47 3.00 17.14
CA SER A 7 -12.25 2.46 16.01
C SER A 7 -13.04 3.59 15.33
N THR A 8 -13.06 3.56 14.01
CA THR A 8 -13.89 4.48 13.20
C THR A 8 -15.39 4.26 13.39
N ARG A 9 -15.81 3.17 14.05
CA ARG A 9 -17.24 2.78 14.23
C ARG A 9 -17.68 2.66 15.68
N ASP A 10 -16.75 2.77 16.64
CA ASP A 10 -17.06 2.73 18.08
C ASP A 10 -16.12 3.66 18.87
N GLU A 11 -16.68 4.71 19.45
CA GLU A 11 -15.93 5.68 20.25
C GLU A 11 -15.34 5.12 21.55
N ASN A 12 -15.87 3.98 22.03
CA ASN A 12 -15.41 3.33 23.26
C ASN A 12 -14.28 2.32 22.97
N ASN A 13 -14.11 1.88 21.74
CA ASN A 13 -13.04 0.96 21.36
C ASN A 13 -11.74 1.74 21.12
N LYS A 14 -11.01 1.96 22.21
CA LYS A 14 -9.76 2.74 22.26
C LYS A 14 -8.60 1.88 22.72
N VAL A 15 -7.49 1.97 21.99
CA VAL A 15 -6.28 1.14 22.19
C VAL A 15 -5.01 1.98 21.99
N THR A 16 -3.86 1.46 22.44
CA THR A 16 -2.54 2.02 22.11
C THR A 16 -2.12 1.65 20.70
N ALA A 17 -1.04 2.25 20.18
CA ALA A 17 -0.54 1.96 18.85
C ALA A 17 -0.14 0.47 18.68
N SER A 18 0.59 -0.10 19.65
CA SER A 18 0.98 -1.51 19.62
C SER A 18 -0.23 -2.47 19.64
N GLN A 19 -1.27 -2.12 20.42
CA GLN A 19 -2.51 -2.89 20.43
C GLN A 19 -3.25 -2.80 19.09
N ALA A 20 -3.33 -1.62 18.48
CA ALA A 20 -3.95 -1.41 17.18
C ALA A 20 -3.24 -2.21 16.06
N ILE A 21 -1.90 -2.21 16.07
CA ILE A 21 -1.08 -2.97 15.12
C ILE A 21 -1.32 -4.48 15.29
N LEU A 22 -1.30 -4.96 16.53
CA LEU A 22 -1.45 -6.39 16.83
C LEU A 22 -2.85 -6.91 16.45
N GLN A 23 -3.90 -6.13 16.73
CA GLN A 23 -5.27 -6.48 16.35
C GLN A 23 -5.50 -6.34 14.85
N GLY A 24 -4.89 -5.35 14.20
CA GLY A 24 -5.02 -5.06 12.76
C GLY A 24 -6.36 -4.45 12.37
N LEU A 25 -7.47 -4.95 12.91
CA LEU A 25 -8.84 -4.50 12.69
C LEU A 25 -9.58 -4.45 14.03
N ALA A 26 -10.47 -3.48 14.20
CA ALA A 26 -11.30 -3.40 15.38
C ALA A 26 -12.37 -4.50 15.39
N THR A 27 -12.76 -4.98 16.59
CA THR A 27 -13.72 -6.08 16.75
C THR A 27 -15.14 -5.75 16.25
N ASP A 28 -15.45 -4.45 16.14
CA ASP A 28 -16.70 -3.93 15.56
C ASP A 28 -16.64 -3.82 14.01
N GLY A 29 -15.52 -4.23 13.40
CA GLY A 29 -15.25 -4.12 11.97
C GLY A 29 -14.80 -2.73 11.50
N GLY A 30 -14.64 -1.77 12.41
CA GLY A 30 -14.05 -0.45 12.13
C GLY A 30 -12.53 -0.50 11.99
N LEU A 31 -11.97 0.61 11.57
CA LEU A 31 -10.54 0.77 11.36
C LEU A 31 -9.95 1.60 12.51
N PHE A 32 -8.81 1.17 13.05
CA PHE A 32 -8.12 2.00 14.03
C PHE A 32 -7.51 3.23 13.36
N THR A 33 -7.74 4.40 13.97
CA THR A 33 -7.18 5.69 13.56
C THR A 33 -6.81 6.50 14.80
N PRO A 34 -5.77 7.34 14.79
CA PRO A 34 -5.45 8.17 15.95
C PRO A 34 -6.59 9.14 16.23
N THR A 35 -6.93 9.32 17.50
CA THR A 35 -7.98 10.25 17.98
C THR A 35 -7.64 11.72 17.69
N SER A 36 -6.36 12.02 17.64
CA SER A 36 -5.79 13.29 17.16
C SER A 36 -4.49 12.98 16.42
N LEU A 37 -4.19 13.72 15.37
CA LEU A 37 -2.90 13.55 14.71
C LEU A 37 -1.79 14.16 15.56
N PRO A 38 -0.62 13.51 15.67
CA PRO A 38 0.46 13.97 16.53
C PRO A 38 1.07 15.27 16.01
N GLU A 39 1.60 16.09 16.91
CA GLU A 39 2.44 17.22 16.54
C GLU A 39 3.87 16.72 16.29
N VAL A 40 4.44 17.04 15.14
CA VAL A 40 5.82 16.70 14.79
C VAL A 40 6.58 17.98 14.42
N ALA A 41 7.73 18.17 15.03
CA ALA A 41 8.58 19.31 14.71
C ALA A 41 9.35 19.05 13.39
N LEU A 42 8.75 19.42 12.26
CA LEU A 42 9.35 19.25 10.93
C LEU A 42 10.15 20.51 10.55
N ASP A 43 11.44 20.49 10.87
CA ASP A 43 12.40 21.48 10.36
C ASP A 43 13.04 20.96 9.06
N PHE A 44 12.51 21.37 7.92
CA PHE A 44 12.98 20.89 6.61
C PHE A 44 14.35 21.41 6.22
N ASP A 45 14.84 22.51 6.82
CA ASP A 45 16.23 22.94 6.62
C ASP A 45 17.23 22.02 7.32
N ALA A 46 16.83 21.39 8.43
CA ALA A 46 17.59 20.35 9.10
C ALA A 46 17.38 18.96 8.44
N LEU A 47 16.11 18.63 8.10
CA LEU A 47 15.74 17.31 7.58
C LEU A 47 16.20 17.05 6.14
N LYS A 48 16.57 18.07 5.36
CA LYS A 48 17.00 17.90 3.96
C LYS A 48 18.21 16.97 3.80
N ASP A 49 19.06 16.84 4.83
CA ASP A 49 20.24 15.98 4.81
C ASP A 49 20.06 14.67 5.57
N ALA A 50 18.87 14.46 6.17
CA ALA A 50 18.56 13.25 6.90
C ALA A 50 18.41 12.04 5.96
N SER A 51 18.81 10.87 6.43
CA SER A 51 18.52 9.58 5.81
C SER A 51 17.04 9.23 5.92
N TYR A 52 16.60 8.27 5.09
CA TYR A 52 15.22 7.74 5.21
C TYR A 52 14.93 7.20 6.61
N GLN A 53 15.88 6.48 7.21
CA GLN A 53 15.77 5.91 8.55
C GLN A 53 15.63 6.98 9.64
N GLU A 54 16.36 8.10 9.54
CA GLU A 54 16.24 9.22 10.47
C GLU A 54 14.86 9.90 10.37
N VAL A 55 14.35 10.11 9.16
CA VAL A 55 12.99 10.62 8.94
C VAL A 55 11.95 9.60 9.45
N ALA A 56 12.17 8.31 9.22
CA ALA A 56 11.30 7.25 9.73
C ALA A 56 11.23 7.28 11.27
N ARG A 57 12.36 7.42 11.95
CA ARG A 57 12.40 7.54 13.42
C ARG A 57 11.58 8.74 13.90
N LEU A 58 11.76 9.90 13.30
CA LEU A 58 11.05 11.11 13.67
C LEU A 58 9.52 10.94 13.52
N VAL A 59 9.08 10.41 12.40
CA VAL A 59 7.64 10.23 12.10
C VAL A 59 7.05 9.11 12.94
N LEU A 60 7.69 7.94 12.94
CA LEU A 60 7.14 6.76 13.62
C LEU A 60 7.09 6.93 15.14
N SER A 61 8.05 7.62 15.76
CA SER A 61 8.02 7.89 17.21
C SER A 61 6.80 8.73 17.62
N ALA A 62 6.32 9.60 16.75
CA ALA A 62 5.14 10.41 17.02
C ALA A 62 3.82 9.61 16.90
N PHE A 63 3.74 8.68 15.95
CA PHE A 63 2.55 7.84 15.75
C PHE A 63 2.53 6.58 16.62
N LEU A 64 3.70 6.08 17.00
CA LEU A 64 3.89 4.81 17.74
C LEU A 64 4.54 5.12 19.12
N ASP A 65 3.97 6.07 19.85
CA ASP A 65 4.54 6.65 21.05
C ASP A 65 4.56 5.71 22.28
N ASP A 66 3.94 4.55 22.17
CA ASP A 66 4.06 3.47 23.15
C ASP A 66 5.24 2.50 22.85
N PHE A 67 5.97 2.69 21.73
CA PHE A 67 7.24 2.00 21.46
C PHE A 67 8.41 2.77 22.08
N THR A 68 9.43 2.05 22.56
CA THR A 68 10.69 2.68 22.97
C THR A 68 11.54 3.07 21.77
N GLU A 69 12.56 3.91 21.98
CA GLU A 69 13.50 4.27 20.91
C GLU A 69 14.21 3.03 20.38
N GLU A 70 14.65 2.11 21.25
CA GLU A 70 15.33 0.88 20.87
C GLU A 70 14.42 -0.05 20.07
N GLU A 71 13.13 -0.14 20.43
CA GLU A 71 12.14 -0.95 19.70
C GLU A 71 11.91 -0.38 18.29
N LEU A 72 11.79 0.95 18.17
CA LEU A 72 11.64 1.60 16.86
C LEU A 72 12.89 1.48 16.01
N ASP A 73 14.08 1.68 16.60
CA ASP A 73 15.35 1.53 15.90
C ASP A 73 15.53 0.11 15.37
N TYR A 74 15.18 -0.89 16.18
CA TYR A 74 15.17 -2.29 15.72
C TYR A 74 14.23 -2.48 14.52
N CYS A 75 12.99 -1.99 14.60
CA CYS A 75 12.02 -2.14 13.51
C CYS A 75 12.48 -1.42 12.23
N ILE A 76 12.95 -0.18 12.34
CA ILE A 76 13.37 0.65 11.22
C ILE A 76 14.59 0.06 10.53
N ASN A 77 15.65 -0.26 11.28
CA ASN A 77 16.90 -0.76 10.72
C ASN A 77 16.77 -2.17 10.16
N SER A 78 15.87 -2.99 10.72
CA SER A 78 15.58 -4.31 10.17
C SER A 78 14.73 -4.27 8.89
N ALA A 79 13.99 -3.18 8.66
CA ALA A 79 13.11 -3.01 7.52
C ALA A 79 13.80 -2.32 6.34
N TYR A 80 14.46 -1.19 6.60
CA TYR A 80 15.02 -0.30 5.58
C TYR A 80 16.53 -0.47 5.48
N ASP A 81 16.95 -1.60 4.97
CA ASP A 81 18.34 -2.04 4.83
C ASP A 81 18.68 -2.37 3.37
N GLU A 82 19.62 -3.26 3.13
CA GLU A 82 20.06 -3.76 1.81
C GLU A 82 18.98 -4.50 0.98
N LYS A 83 17.78 -4.70 1.55
CA LYS A 83 16.60 -5.17 0.80
C LYS A 83 16.12 -4.15 -0.22
N PHE A 84 16.45 -2.89 0.00
CA PHE A 84 16.25 -1.81 -0.98
C PHE A 84 17.51 -1.66 -1.84
N ASP A 85 17.34 -1.57 -3.14
CA ASP A 85 18.47 -1.59 -4.10
C ASP A 85 19.24 -0.27 -4.18
N ILE A 86 18.73 0.78 -3.54
CA ILE A 86 19.41 2.08 -3.41
C ILE A 86 19.39 2.62 -1.97
N PRO A 87 20.46 3.31 -1.53
CA PRO A 87 20.54 3.86 -0.16
C PRO A 87 19.48 4.91 0.17
N ALA A 88 18.97 5.62 -0.83
CA ALA A 88 17.92 6.63 -0.65
C ALA A 88 16.54 6.04 -0.34
N ILE A 89 16.34 4.74 -0.48
CA ILE A 89 15.09 3.99 -0.24
C ILE A 89 13.92 4.47 -1.11
N ALA A 90 13.60 5.75 -1.11
CA ALA A 90 12.51 6.38 -1.85
C ALA A 90 12.96 7.72 -2.46
N PRO A 91 13.74 7.70 -3.55
CA PRO A 91 14.26 8.92 -4.17
C PRO A 91 13.17 9.69 -4.91
N VAL A 92 13.41 11.01 -5.05
CA VAL A 92 12.63 11.87 -5.93
C VAL A 92 13.42 12.16 -7.20
N VAL A 93 12.81 11.86 -8.35
CA VAL A 93 13.37 12.09 -9.69
C VAL A 93 12.58 13.19 -10.38
N LYS A 94 13.28 14.21 -10.91
CA LYS A 94 12.64 15.29 -11.66
C LYS A 94 12.40 14.90 -13.11
N LEU A 95 11.16 15.01 -13.58
CA LEU A 95 10.75 14.71 -14.96
C LEU A 95 10.00 15.92 -15.54
N GLY A 96 10.69 16.75 -16.27
CA GLY A 96 10.08 17.97 -16.84
C GLY A 96 9.48 18.87 -15.76
N ASN A 97 8.16 18.98 -15.73
CA ASN A 97 7.38 19.79 -14.79
C ASN A 97 6.82 19.01 -13.57
N GLN A 98 7.15 17.72 -13.44
CA GLN A 98 6.72 16.86 -12.34
C GLN A 98 7.93 16.23 -11.63
N TYR A 99 7.68 15.68 -10.44
CA TYR A 99 8.66 14.94 -9.65
C TYR A 99 8.11 13.57 -9.33
N ASN A 100 8.79 12.50 -9.73
CA ASN A 100 8.37 11.14 -9.41
C ASN A 100 9.04 10.69 -8.11
N LEU A 101 8.23 10.34 -7.11
CA LEU A 101 8.68 9.69 -5.88
C LEU A 101 8.71 8.18 -6.12
N GLU A 102 9.90 7.62 -6.31
CA GLU A 102 10.07 6.20 -6.62
C GLU A 102 9.94 5.36 -5.35
N LEU A 103 8.82 4.63 -5.22
CA LEU A 103 8.49 3.79 -4.07
C LEU A 103 8.72 2.29 -4.33
N PHE A 104 9.47 1.94 -5.36
CA PHE A 104 9.59 0.59 -5.89
C PHE A 104 11.00 -0.01 -5.81
N HIS A 105 11.85 0.51 -4.94
CA HIS A 105 13.23 0.03 -4.75
C HIS A 105 13.36 -1.15 -3.78
N GLY A 106 12.25 -1.62 -3.21
CA GLY A 106 12.22 -2.75 -2.29
C GLY A 106 12.20 -4.12 -2.99
N SER A 107 12.19 -5.17 -2.18
CA SER A 107 12.34 -6.58 -2.61
C SER A 107 11.33 -7.06 -3.64
N THR A 108 10.17 -6.41 -3.78
CA THR A 108 9.13 -6.81 -4.73
C THR A 108 8.82 -5.75 -5.77
N ILE A 109 9.66 -4.71 -5.81
CA ILE A 109 9.59 -3.61 -6.78
C ILE A 109 8.23 -2.91 -6.85
N ALA A 110 7.58 -2.74 -5.68
CA ALA A 110 6.33 -2.00 -5.53
C ALA A 110 6.26 -1.27 -4.18
N PHE A 111 5.49 -0.17 -4.11
CA PHE A 111 5.36 0.67 -2.90
C PHE A 111 4.91 -0.09 -1.65
N LYS A 112 4.28 -1.26 -1.83
CA LYS A 112 3.84 -2.10 -0.72
C LYS A 112 5.00 -2.54 0.17
N ASP A 113 6.21 -2.64 -0.38
CA ASP A 113 7.44 -2.93 0.36
C ASP A 113 7.73 -1.88 1.44
N MET A 114 7.40 -0.60 1.19
CA MET A 114 7.62 0.48 2.13
C MET A 114 6.97 0.24 3.51
N ALA A 115 5.82 -0.43 3.52
CA ALA A 115 5.10 -0.75 4.76
C ALA A 115 5.20 -2.23 5.14
N LEU A 116 5.29 -3.14 4.17
CA LEU A 116 5.36 -4.58 4.45
C LEU A 116 6.75 -5.06 4.88
N SER A 117 7.80 -4.29 4.62
CA SER A 117 9.14 -4.57 5.17
C SER A 117 9.22 -4.30 6.67
N ILE A 118 8.52 -3.30 7.20
CA ILE A 118 8.54 -2.95 8.62
C ILE A 118 7.44 -3.64 9.43
N LEU A 119 6.29 -3.94 8.84
CA LEU A 119 5.14 -4.52 9.54
C LEU A 119 5.46 -5.77 10.37
N PRO A 120 6.27 -6.74 9.90
CA PRO A 120 6.61 -7.93 10.69
C PRO A 120 7.29 -7.58 12.02
N TYR A 121 8.20 -6.63 11.99
CA TYR A 121 8.92 -6.17 13.18
C TYR A 121 8.01 -5.39 14.12
N LEU A 122 7.15 -4.53 13.59
CA LEU A 122 6.13 -3.84 14.39
C LEU A 122 5.16 -4.83 15.05
N LEU A 123 4.71 -5.86 14.33
CA LEU A 123 3.80 -6.89 14.86
C LEU A 123 4.45 -7.72 15.96
N THR A 124 5.66 -8.22 15.73
CA THR A 124 6.34 -9.07 16.72
C THR A 124 6.78 -8.27 17.95
N THR A 125 7.18 -7.01 17.79
CA THR A 125 7.45 -6.09 18.89
C THR A 125 6.16 -5.77 19.67
N SER A 126 5.05 -5.51 18.97
CA SER A 126 3.73 -5.30 19.59
C SER A 126 3.29 -6.51 20.41
N ALA A 127 3.47 -7.73 19.88
CA ALA A 127 3.13 -8.96 20.59
C ALA A 127 3.91 -9.08 21.89
N LYS A 128 5.23 -8.89 21.86
CA LYS A 128 6.09 -8.90 23.07
C LYS A 128 5.63 -7.84 24.07
N LYS A 129 5.37 -6.62 23.62
CA LYS A 129 4.93 -5.51 24.46
C LYS A 129 3.58 -5.78 25.14
N GLN A 130 2.68 -6.47 24.49
CA GLN A 130 1.39 -6.89 25.01
C GLN A 130 1.42 -8.21 25.79
N GLY A 131 2.60 -8.80 26.01
CA GLY A 131 2.75 -10.08 26.70
C GLY A 131 2.15 -11.28 25.95
N VAL A 132 2.08 -11.19 24.62
CA VAL A 132 1.59 -12.26 23.77
C VAL A 132 2.77 -13.11 23.30
N ASP A 133 2.84 -14.34 23.79
CA ASP A 133 3.90 -15.31 23.45
C ASP A 133 3.53 -16.21 22.26
N ASN A 134 2.36 -15.98 21.64
CA ASN A 134 1.93 -16.77 20.50
C ASN A 134 2.71 -16.43 19.24
N LYS A 135 2.98 -17.46 18.43
CA LYS A 135 3.45 -17.27 17.06
C LYS A 135 2.37 -16.53 16.25
N ILE A 136 2.75 -15.47 15.56
CA ILE A 136 1.83 -14.71 14.71
C ILE A 136 1.82 -15.33 13.32
N VAL A 137 0.66 -15.78 12.87
CA VAL A 137 0.45 -16.32 11.52
C VAL A 137 -0.31 -15.32 10.67
N ILE A 138 0.35 -14.85 9.63
CA ILE A 138 -0.30 -14.04 8.60
C ILE A 138 -0.97 -14.97 7.60
N LEU A 139 -2.28 -14.84 7.51
CA LEU A 139 -3.09 -15.56 6.53
C LEU A 139 -3.65 -14.56 5.52
N THR A 140 -3.39 -14.75 4.23
CA THR A 140 -3.84 -13.81 3.21
C THR A 140 -4.17 -14.50 1.89
N ALA A 141 -5.15 -13.96 1.19
CA ALA A 141 -5.40 -14.22 -0.21
C ALA A 141 -4.83 -13.06 -1.04
N THR A 142 -4.28 -13.34 -2.21
CA THR A 142 -3.70 -12.33 -3.08
C THR A 142 -4.06 -12.55 -4.55
N SER A 143 -4.22 -11.43 -5.26
CA SER A 143 -4.24 -11.39 -6.73
C SER A 143 -2.84 -11.13 -7.33
N GLY A 144 -1.76 -11.20 -6.51
CA GLY A 144 -0.37 -11.07 -6.95
C GLY A 144 0.51 -10.25 -5.99
N ASP A 145 0.44 -8.93 -6.05
CA ASP A 145 1.44 -8.03 -5.44
C ASP A 145 1.48 -8.02 -3.91
N THR A 146 0.32 -7.98 -3.25
CA THR A 146 0.27 -7.85 -1.79
C THR A 146 0.82 -9.11 -1.09
N GLY A 147 0.44 -10.29 -1.59
CA GLY A 147 0.93 -11.56 -1.05
C GLY A 147 2.44 -11.69 -1.21
N LYS A 148 2.97 -11.35 -2.38
CA LYS A 148 4.42 -11.37 -2.62
C LYS A 148 5.17 -10.42 -1.70
N ALA A 149 4.72 -9.17 -1.57
CA ALA A 149 5.36 -8.19 -0.70
C ALA A 149 5.28 -8.60 0.79
N ALA A 150 4.14 -9.16 1.22
CA ALA A 150 4.01 -9.70 2.57
C ALA A 150 4.97 -10.87 2.81
N MET A 151 5.07 -11.83 1.87
CA MET A 151 6.02 -12.94 2.01
C MET A 151 7.46 -12.46 2.11
N ALA A 152 7.88 -11.54 1.24
CA ALA A 152 9.22 -11.00 1.27
C ALA A 152 9.53 -10.27 2.60
N GLY A 153 8.55 -9.52 3.12
CA GLY A 153 8.69 -8.83 4.41
C GLY A 153 8.74 -9.76 5.61
N PHE A 154 7.94 -10.83 5.62
CA PHE A 154 7.85 -11.78 6.72
C PHE A 154 8.88 -12.93 6.66
N ALA A 155 9.61 -13.08 5.54
CA ALA A 155 10.57 -14.16 5.36
C ALA A 155 11.62 -14.18 6.48
N ASP A 156 11.73 -15.32 7.16
CA ASP A 156 12.65 -15.59 8.26
C ASP A 156 12.56 -14.62 9.46
N VAL A 157 11.45 -13.87 9.60
CA VAL A 157 11.21 -13.03 10.79
C VAL A 157 10.85 -13.91 11.99
N PRO A 158 11.62 -13.87 13.10
CA PRO A 158 11.35 -14.69 14.27
C PRO A 158 9.97 -14.43 14.89
N GLY A 159 9.24 -15.49 15.22
CA GLY A 159 7.92 -15.41 15.85
C GLY A 159 6.76 -15.15 14.89
N ALA A 160 7.04 -15.05 13.59
CA ALA A 160 6.04 -14.88 12.54
C ALA A 160 6.04 -16.06 11.55
N GLU A 161 4.91 -16.34 10.96
CA GLU A 161 4.71 -17.26 9.85
C GLU A 161 3.73 -16.69 8.86
N ILE A 162 3.86 -16.98 7.58
CA ILE A 162 2.96 -16.47 6.56
C ILE A 162 2.49 -17.54 5.60
N ILE A 163 1.17 -17.59 5.37
CA ILE A 163 0.52 -18.48 4.42
C ILE A 163 -0.26 -17.64 3.42
N VAL A 164 0.08 -17.78 2.15
CA VAL A 164 -0.50 -17.01 1.05
C VAL A 164 -1.25 -17.92 0.10
N PHE A 165 -2.51 -17.62 -0.13
CA PHE A 165 -3.34 -18.28 -1.14
C PHE A 165 -3.46 -17.40 -2.38
N TYR A 166 -3.35 -18.02 -3.57
CA TYR A 166 -3.55 -17.33 -4.83
C TYR A 166 -4.30 -18.23 -5.84
N PRO A 167 -5.11 -17.66 -6.76
CA PRO A 167 -5.77 -18.44 -7.81
C PRO A 167 -4.74 -18.90 -8.83
N LYS A 168 -4.67 -20.21 -9.09
CA LYS A 168 -3.65 -20.85 -9.92
C LYS A 168 -3.48 -20.21 -11.31
N ASP A 169 -4.56 -19.79 -11.93
CA ASP A 169 -4.57 -19.21 -13.28
C ASP A 169 -4.98 -17.70 -13.24
N GLY A 170 -4.96 -17.08 -12.07
CA GLY A 170 -5.44 -15.71 -11.85
C GLY A 170 -4.35 -14.64 -11.65
N VAL A 171 -3.08 -14.98 -11.89
CA VAL A 171 -1.93 -14.06 -11.72
C VAL A 171 -1.01 -14.16 -12.94
N SER A 172 -0.20 -13.10 -13.19
CA SER A 172 0.79 -13.16 -14.28
C SER A 172 1.89 -14.18 -13.98
N LYS A 173 2.61 -14.63 -15.02
CA LYS A 173 3.69 -15.60 -14.84
C LYS A 173 4.82 -15.08 -13.96
N ILE A 174 5.16 -13.80 -14.06
CA ILE A 174 6.13 -13.15 -13.18
C ILE A 174 5.63 -13.17 -11.72
N GLN A 175 4.38 -12.78 -11.48
CA GLN A 175 3.81 -12.79 -10.13
C GLN A 175 3.74 -14.20 -9.54
N GLU A 176 3.34 -15.19 -10.31
CA GLU A 176 3.33 -16.60 -9.90
C GLU A 176 4.75 -17.05 -9.47
N LEU A 177 5.72 -16.83 -10.34
CA LEU A 177 7.11 -17.21 -10.05
C LEU A 177 7.68 -16.45 -8.86
N GLN A 178 7.42 -15.15 -8.75
CA GLN A 178 7.83 -14.39 -7.57
C GLN A 178 7.30 -14.98 -6.26
N MET A 179 6.09 -15.55 -6.25
CA MET A 179 5.53 -16.22 -5.08
C MET A 179 6.09 -17.63 -4.91
N THR A 180 6.05 -18.44 -5.95
CA THR A 180 6.38 -19.87 -5.86
C THR A 180 7.87 -20.16 -5.70
N THR A 181 8.74 -19.19 -6.00
CA THR A 181 10.19 -19.27 -5.77
C THR A 181 10.65 -18.59 -4.47
N GLN A 182 9.72 -17.96 -3.71
CA GLN A 182 10.05 -17.24 -2.48
C GLN A 182 10.82 -18.14 -1.51
N THR A 183 11.89 -17.62 -0.97
CA THR A 183 12.69 -18.25 0.10
C THR A 183 12.13 -17.86 1.48
N GLY A 184 12.57 -18.56 2.51
CA GLY A 184 12.17 -18.36 3.90
C GLY A 184 11.59 -19.64 4.49
N ASN A 185 12.02 -20.00 5.70
CA ASN A 185 11.57 -21.23 6.36
C ASN A 185 10.15 -21.12 6.94
N ASN A 186 9.64 -19.91 7.06
CA ASN A 186 8.35 -19.55 7.64
C ASN A 186 7.36 -19.01 6.58
N THR A 187 7.65 -19.25 5.29
CA THR A 187 6.80 -18.78 4.18
C THR A 187 6.15 -19.96 3.46
N HIS A 188 4.84 -19.90 3.26
CA HIS A 188 4.05 -20.94 2.59
C HIS A 188 3.16 -20.32 1.54
N VAL A 189 3.15 -20.93 0.35
CA VAL A 189 2.33 -20.48 -0.79
C VAL A 189 1.51 -21.64 -1.29
N VAL A 190 0.21 -21.39 -1.46
CA VAL A 190 -0.76 -22.40 -1.87
C VAL A 190 -1.57 -21.85 -3.05
N ALA A 191 -1.47 -22.52 -4.19
CA ALA A 191 -2.37 -22.26 -5.30
C ALA A 191 -3.74 -22.89 -5.04
N ILE A 192 -4.81 -22.22 -5.40
CA ILE A 192 -6.16 -22.79 -5.32
C ILE A 192 -6.76 -23.00 -6.70
N THR A 193 -7.60 -24.05 -6.82
CA THR A 193 -8.47 -24.25 -7.96
C THR A 193 -9.79 -23.48 -7.73
N GLY A 194 -9.73 -22.17 -7.95
CA GLY A 194 -10.81 -21.22 -7.74
C GLY A 194 -10.35 -19.83 -8.15
N ASN A 195 -11.18 -18.82 -7.93
CA ASN A 195 -10.84 -17.44 -8.22
C ASN A 195 -10.37 -16.68 -6.95
N PHE A 196 -10.01 -15.41 -7.11
CA PHE A 196 -9.52 -14.59 -6.00
C PHE A 196 -10.61 -14.37 -4.91
N ASP A 197 -11.87 -14.21 -5.32
CA ASP A 197 -12.97 -13.99 -4.37
C ASP A 197 -13.26 -15.25 -3.53
N ASP A 198 -13.09 -16.43 -4.13
CA ASP A 198 -13.18 -17.71 -3.41
C ASP A 198 -12.10 -17.78 -2.32
N ALA A 199 -10.83 -17.48 -2.70
CA ALA A 199 -9.72 -17.46 -1.75
C ALA A 199 -9.95 -16.45 -0.61
N GLN A 200 -10.39 -15.24 -0.95
CA GLN A 200 -10.62 -14.18 0.04
C GLN A 200 -11.80 -14.54 0.98
N THR A 201 -12.84 -15.14 0.46
CA THR A 201 -14.00 -15.57 1.23
C THR A 201 -13.61 -16.65 2.25
N ASP A 202 -12.82 -17.64 1.83
CA ASP A 202 -12.40 -18.72 2.73
C ASP A 202 -11.38 -18.25 3.78
N VAL A 203 -10.46 -17.36 3.41
CA VAL A 203 -9.59 -16.69 4.40
C VAL A 203 -10.41 -15.95 5.45
N LYS A 204 -11.43 -15.18 5.06
CA LYS A 204 -12.34 -14.51 6.01
C LYS A 204 -13.11 -15.51 6.89
N ARG A 205 -13.56 -16.62 6.32
CA ARG A 205 -14.20 -17.70 7.05
C ARG A 205 -13.29 -18.24 8.15
N MET A 206 -12.05 -18.57 7.81
CA MET A 206 -11.05 -19.08 8.77
C MET A 206 -10.75 -18.07 9.90
N PHE A 207 -10.68 -16.78 9.62
CA PHE A 207 -10.52 -15.74 10.65
C PHE A 207 -11.69 -15.69 11.65
N ASN A 208 -12.90 -16.02 11.20
CA ASN A 208 -14.12 -16.00 12.01
C ASN A 208 -14.47 -17.37 12.63
N ASP A 209 -13.73 -18.43 12.31
CA ASP A 209 -13.94 -19.75 12.84
C ASP A 209 -13.45 -19.84 14.30
N VAL A 210 -14.39 -19.98 15.23
CA VAL A 210 -14.13 -20.04 16.68
C VAL A 210 -13.36 -21.31 17.02
N ALA A 211 -13.71 -22.46 16.45
CA ALA A 211 -13.05 -23.74 16.74
C ALA A 211 -11.60 -23.74 16.25
N LEU A 212 -11.37 -23.21 15.05
CA LEU A 212 -10.01 -23.07 14.53
C LEU A 212 -9.18 -22.11 15.39
N ARG A 213 -9.77 -20.99 15.84
CA ARG A 213 -9.10 -20.04 16.75
C ARG A 213 -8.70 -20.70 18.06
N GLU A 214 -9.59 -21.47 18.70
CA GLU A 214 -9.29 -22.20 19.94
C GLU A 214 -8.18 -23.22 19.72
N LYS A 215 -8.21 -23.94 18.60
CA LYS A 215 -7.16 -24.90 18.21
C LYS A 215 -5.80 -24.20 18.06
N LEU A 216 -5.74 -23.08 17.35
CA LEU A 216 -4.54 -22.26 17.19
C LEU A 216 -3.98 -21.81 18.54
N LEU A 217 -4.82 -21.26 19.42
CA LEU A 217 -4.41 -20.77 20.73
C LEU A 217 -3.86 -21.91 21.62
N ALA A 218 -4.45 -23.11 21.55
CA ALA A 218 -3.95 -24.29 22.25
C ALA A 218 -2.52 -24.66 21.80
N HIS A 219 -2.15 -24.34 20.57
CA HIS A 219 -0.80 -24.53 20.00
C HIS A 219 0.07 -23.25 20.05
N LYS A 220 -0.27 -22.28 20.91
CA LYS A 220 0.44 -21.01 21.04
C LYS A 220 0.61 -20.28 19.71
N THR A 221 -0.42 -20.26 18.92
CA THR A 221 -0.45 -19.65 17.58
C THR A 221 -1.70 -18.77 17.47
N GLN A 222 -1.63 -17.69 16.73
CA GLN A 222 -2.79 -16.83 16.44
C GLN A 222 -2.69 -16.22 15.05
N PHE A 223 -3.83 -16.01 14.40
CA PHE A 223 -3.90 -15.28 13.15
C PHE A 223 -3.73 -13.78 13.37
N SER A 224 -3.09 -13.13 12.41
CA SER A 224 -3.08 -11.69 12.24
C SER A 224 -3.16 -11.33 10.75
N SER A 225 -3.44 -10.07 10.45
CA SER A 225 -3.65 -9.60 9.09
C SER A 225 -2.58 -8.60 8.67
N ALA A 226 -1.99 -8.85 7.51
CA ALA A 226 -1.12 -7.89 6.82
C ALA A 226 -1.88 -7.03 5.79
N ASN A 227 -3.19 -6.94 5.86
CA ASN A 227 -4.02 -6.14 4.96
C ASN A 227 -3.76 -4.64 5.10
N SER A 228 -4.09 -3.86 4.06
CA SER A 228 -3.91 -2.40 4.05
C SER A 228 -4.69 -1.66 5.14
N MET A 229 -5.66 -2.32 5.76
CA MET A 229 -6.46 -1.79 6.87
C MET A 229 -5.70 -1.75 8.20
N ASN A 230 -4.65 -2.56 8.38
CA ASN A 230 -3.81 -2.49 9.57
C ASN A 230 -3.08 -1.13 9.63
N VAL A 231 -3.18 -0.45 10.77
CA VAL A 231 -2.52 0.86 10.97
C VAL A 231 -1.00 0.76 10.86
N GLY A 232 -0.41 -0.40 11.18
CA GLY A 232 1.01 -0.69 10.96
C GLY A 232 1.43 -0.72 9.49
N ARG A 233 0.47 -0.72 8.55
CA ARG A 233 0.72 -0.49 7.13
C ARG A 233 0.47 0.94 6.69
N LEU A 234 -0.37 1.68 7.40
CA LEU A 234 -0.69 3.07 7.07
C LEU A 234 0.41 4.02 7.53
N VAL A 235 0.77 3.95 8.81
CA VAL A 235 1.70 4.91 9.44
C VAL A 235 3.08 4.94 8.77
N PRO A 236 3.73 3.82 8.39
CA PRO A 236 5.01 3.87 7.69
C PRO A 236 4.97 4.60 6.35
N GLN A 237 3.80 4.73 5.73
CA GLN A 237 3.65 5.46 4.48
C GLN A 237 3.70 6.97 4.65
N VAL A 238 3.48 7.51 5.83
CA VAL A 238 3.63 8.94 6.13
C VAL A 238 5.09 9.37 5.96
N VAL A 239 6.03 8.48 6.27
CA VAL A 239 7.47 8.73 6.23
C VAL A 239 7.95 9.21 4.87
N TYR A 240 7.58 8.52 3.80
CA TYR A 240 8.11 8.85 2.47
C TYR A 240 7.55 10.17 1.91
N TYR A 241 6.42 10.67 2.40
CA TYR A 241 5.94 12.02 2.04
C TYR A 241 6.73 13.13 2.73
N VAL A 242 7.07 12.95 4.01
CA VAL A 242 7.99 13.85 4.73
C VAL A 242 9.36 13.83 4.07
N TYR A 243 9.87 12.64 3.76
CA TYR A 243 11.16 12.47 3.11
C TYR A 243 11.21 13.05 1.69
N ALA A 244 10.15 12.89 0.91
CA ALA A 244 10.04 13.48 -0.43
C ALA A 244 10.12 15.01 -0.38
N TYR A 245 9.40 15.63 0.57
CA TYR A 245 9.45 17.08 0.75
C TYR A 245 10.87 17.54 1.13
N ALA A 246 11.53 16.85 2.04
CA ALA A 246 12.92 17.14 2.42
C ALA A 246 13.88 17.04 1.24
N GLN A 247 13.72 16.06 0.36
CA GLN A 247 14.53 15.90 -0.86
C GLN A 247 14.32 17.06 -1.85
N LEU A 248 13.09 17.56 -2.01
CA LEU A 248 12.81 18.71 -2.87
C LEU A 248 13.51 19.98 -2.34
N VAL A 249 13.52 20.17 -1.00
CA VAL A 249 14.27 21.27 -0.36
C VAL A 249 15.76 21.07 -0.57
N LYS A 250 16.29 19.88 -0.36
CA LYS A 250 17.71 19.56 -0.59
C LYS A 250 18.18 19.87 -2.00
N ALA A 251 17.36 19.49 -2.98
CA ALA A 251 17.68 19.72 -4.40
C ALA A 251 17.49 21.19 -4.84
N GLY A 252 16.97 22.05 -3.96
CA GLY A 252 16.68 23.46 -4.27
C GLY A 252 15.53 23.66 -5.25
N TYR A 253 14.66 22.64 -5.41
CA TYR A 253 13.47 22.74 -6.25
C TYR A 253 12.37 23.57 -5.59
N ILE A 254 12.35 23.58 -4.25
CA ILE A 254 11.47 24.40 -3.42
C ILE A 254 12.26 24.93 -2.21
N LYS A 255 11.73 25.98 -1.57
CA LYS A 255 12.18 26.42 -0.23
C LYS A 255 11.31 25.78 0.84
N ALA A 256 11.88 25.60 2.03
CA ALA A 256 11.11 25.17 3.19
C ALA A 256 9.90 26.08 3.42
N GLY A 257 8.71 25.50 3.60
CA GLY A 257 7.44 26.21 3.73
C GLY A 257 6.67 26.45 2.43
N GLU A 258 7.27 26.26 1.25
CA GLU A 258 6.54 26.33 -0.02
C GLU A 258 5.65 25.09 -0.19
N LYS A 259 4.43 25.30 -0.71
CA LYS A 259 3.48 24.21 -0.91
C LYS A 259 3.88 23.27 -2.05
N VAL A 260 3.58 22.00 -1.87
CA VAL A 260 3.76 20.93 -2.85
C VAL A 260 2.45 20.18 -3.01
N ASN A 261 2.07 19.84 -4.23
CA ASN A 261 0.98 18.93 -4.49
C ASN A 261 1.48 17.48 -4.56
N PHE A 262 0.63 16.53 -4.18
CA PHE A 262 0.90 15.11 -4.38
C PHE A 262 -0.20 14.49 -5.23
N THR A 263 0.18 13.83 -6.32
CA THR A 263 -0.72 13.02 -7.13
C THR A 263 -0.46 11.55 -6.84
N VAL A 264 -1.50 10.83 -6.46
CA VAL A 264 -1.38 9.46 -5.96
C VAL A 264 -2.28 8.52 -6.73
N PRO A 265 -1.73 7.50 -7.41
CA PRO A 265 -2.54 6.44 -8.00
C PRO A 265 -3.22 5.68 -6.87
N THR A 266 -4.56 5.67 -6.86
CA THR A 266 -5.32 5.33 -5.66
C THR A 266 -6.27 4.17 -5.91
N GLY A 267 -6.13 3.10 -5.09
CA GLY A 267 -7.07 2.01 -4.94
C GLY A 267 -7.67 2.02 -3.52
N ASN A 268 -7.06 1.30 -2.59
CA ASN A 268 -7.53 1.16 -1.20
C ASN A 268 -7.30 2.39 -0.30
N PHE A 269 -6.95 3.53 -0.86
CA PHE A 269 -6.83 4.83 -0.21
C PHE A 269 -5.72 4.96 0.86
N GLY A 270 -4.98 3.92 1.17
CA GLY A 270 -3.93 3.96 2.21
C GLY A 270 -2.82 4.95 1.89
N ASN A 271 -2.33 4.94 0.67
CA ASN A 271 -1.22 5.79 0.22
C ASN A 271 -1.59 7.29 0.28
N ILE A 272 -2.69 7.71 -0.33
CA ILE A 272 -3.11 9.13 -0.31
C ILE A 272 -3.54 9.59 1.09
N LEU A 273 -4.11 8.70 1.91
CA LEU A 273 -4.41 8.99 3.31
C LEU A 273 -3.13 9.27 4.12
N ALA A 274 -2.04 8.56 3.83
CA ALA A 274 -0.75 8.84 4.44
C ALA A 274 -0.21 10.22 4.02
N ALA A 275 -0.45 10.66 2.78
CA ALA A 275 -0.15 12.03 2.36
C ALA A 275 -1.00 13.07 3.10
N TYR A 276 -2.28 12.77 3.35
CA TYR A 276 -3.13 13.60 4.20
C TYR A 276 -2.57 13.67 5.62
N TYR A 277 -2.17 12.55 6.22
CA TYR A 277 -1.54 12.57 7.56
C TYR A 277 -0.23 13.35 7.56
N ALA A 278 0.60 13.25 6.52
CA ALA A 278 1.80 14.05 6.37
C ALA A 278 1.49 15.55 6.37
N SER A 279 0.41 15.98 5.69
CA SER A 279 -0.01 17.38 5.71
C SER A 279 -0.44 17.85 7.10
N GLN A 280 -1.11 16.99 7.86
CA GLN A 280 -1.59 17.31 9.20
C GLN A 280 -0.49 17.38 10.25
N ILE A 281 0.63 16.70 10.04
CA ILE A 281 1.80 16.77 10.93
C ILE A 281 2.80 17.85 10.52
N GLY A 282 2.51 18.64 9.47
CA GLY A 282 3.26 19.84 9.14
C GLY A 282 3.96 19.88 7.79
N VAL A 283 3.78 18.87 6.91
CA VAL A 283 4.26 18.97 5.52
C VAL A 283 3.41 20.02 4.78
N PRO A 284 4.02 21.04 4.14
CA PRO A 284 3.28 22.06 3.42
C PRO A 284 2.65 21.54 2.13
N VAL A 285 1.47 20.92 2.25
CA VAL A 285 0.72 20.36 1.12
C VAL A 285 -0.24 21.40 0.55
N GLY A 286 -0.26 21.54 -0.77
CA GLY A 286 -1.25 22.30 -1.52
C GLY A 286 -2.50 21.47 -1.78
N LYS A 287 -2.39 20.53 -2.72
CA LYS A 287 -3.47 19.61 -3.09
C LYS A 287 -3.01 18.15 -3.02
N LEU A 288 -3.96 17.28 -2.70
CA LEU A 288 -3.86 15.83 -2.81
C LEU A 288 -4.73 15.39 -3.98
N ILE A 289 -4.10 14.95 -5.07
CA ILE A 289 -4.79 14.63 -6.31
C ILE A 289 -4.98 13.11 -6.35
N CYS A 290 -6.21 12.67 -6.11
CA CYS A 290 -6.62 11.27 -6.14
C CYS A 290 -6.80 10.81 -7.59
N ALA A 291 -5.89 9.99 -8.09
CA ALA A 291 -5.93 9.47 -9.44
C ALA A 291 -6.56 8.07 -9.46
N SER A 292 -7.58 7.90 -10.30
CA SER A 292 -8.27 6.62 -10.56
C SER A 292 -7.96 6.12 -11.96
N ASN A 293 -8.02 4.80 -12.17
CA ASN A 293 -8.16 4.23 -13.50
C ASN A 293 -9.65 4.23 -13.93
N GLU A 294 -10.04 3.39 -14.87
CA GLU A 294 -11.44 3.32 -15.32
C GLU A 294 -12.43 2.86 -14.23
N ASN A 295 -11.94 2.25 -13.14
CA ASN A 295 -12.70 2.02 -11.91
C ASN A 295 -12.72 3.30 -11.05
N LYS A 296 -13.41 4.31 -11.52
CA LYS A 296 -13.33 5.69 -11.01
C LYS A 296 -14.27 6.01 -9.84
N VAL A 297 -14.55 5.05 -8.98
CA VAL A 297 -15.45 5.23 -7.83
C VAL A 297 -15.02 6.38 -6.92
N LEU A 298 -13.70 6.54 -6.69
CA LEU A 298 -13.16 7.62 -5.88
C LEU A 298 -13.30 8.99 -6.57
N THR A 299 -13.03 9.06 -7.87
CA THR A 299 -13.20 10.28 -8.66
C THR A 299 -14.65 10.76 -8.59
N ASP A 300 -15.61 9.85 -8.78
CA ASP A 300 -17.04 10.18 -8.70
C ASP A 300 -17.43 10.62 -7.29
N PHE A 301 -16.91 9.94 -6.24
CA PHE A 301 -17.15 10.33 -4.85
C PHE A 301 -16.67 11.76 -4.54
N PHE A 302 -15.45 12.11 -4.88
CA PHE A 302 -14.94 13.46 -4.63
C PHE A 302 -15.65 14.54 -5.47
N THR A 303 -16.20 14.15 -6.61
CA THR A 303 -16.95 15.09 -7.48
C THR A 303 -18.39 15.29 -7.02
N THR A 304 -19.05 14.23 -6.52
CA THR A 304 -20.51 14.25 -6.26
C THR A 304 -20.86 14.19 -4.77
N GLY A 305 -19.92 13.81 -3.91
CA GLY A 305 -20.16 13.50 -2.51
C GLY A 305 -20.86 12.16 -2.28
N THR A 306 -21.14 11.40 -3.36
CA THR A 306 -21.81 10.09 -3.29
C THR A 306 -20.82 8.97 -3.63
N TYR A 307 -20.66 8.01 -2.72
CA TYR A 307 -19.94 6.78 -2.96
C TYR A 307 -20.90 5.69 -3.43
N ASP A 308 -20.71 5.18 -4.64
CA ASP A 308 -21.55 4.15 -5.25
C ASP A 308 -20.71 3.00 -5.78
N LYS A 309 -20.84 1.80 -5.15
CA LYS A 309 -20.16 0.57 -5.59
C LYS A 309 -20.94 -0.25 -6.61
N LYS A 310 -22.20 0.14 -6.92
CA LYS A 310 -23.10 -0.57 -7.86
C LYS A 310 -22.73 -0.21 -9.31
N ARG A 311 -21.57 -0.65 -9.74
CA ARG A 311 -21.04 -0.40 -11.08
C ARG A 311 -20.31 -1.61 -11.61
N GLU A 312 -20.10 -1.63 -12.92
CA GLU A 312 -19.31 -2.67 -13.56
C GLU A 312 -17.85 -2.61 -13.08
N PHE A 313 -17.30 -3.76 -12.71
CA PHE A 313 -15.88 -3.91 -12.43
C PHE A 313 -15.10 -4.06 -13.73
N LYS A 314 -14.08 -3.27 -13.91
CA LYS A 314 -13.20 -3.30 -15.08
C LYS A 314 -11.83 -3.85 -14.70
N VAL A 315 -11.34 -4.81 -15.47
CA VAL A 315 -9.96 -5.29 -15.37
C VAL A 315 -9.09 -4.38 -16.23
N THR A 316 -8.07 -3.78 -15.64
CA THR A 316 -7.20 -2.80 -16.30
C THR A 316 -5.73 -3.22 -16.25
N THR A 317 -4.87 -2.44 -16.92
CA THR A 317 -3.41 -2.61 -16.88
C THR A 317 -2.79 -2.10 -15.57
N SER A 318 -3.57 -1.43 -14.70
CA SER A 318 -3.18 -0.96 -13.37
C SER A 318 -3.95 -1.69 -12.24
N PRO A 319 -3.76 -3.01 -12.07
CA PRO A 319 -4.66 -3.86 -11.28
C PRO A 319 -4.73 -3.51 -9.79
N SER A 320 -3.72 -2.86 -9.21
CA SER A 320 -3.79 -2.42 -7.81
C SER A 320 -4.81 -1.31 -7.55
N MET A 321 -5.32 -0.69 -8.62
CA MET A 321 -6.37 0.34 -8.59
C MET A 321 -7.74 -0.22 -9.00
N ASP A 322 -7.85 -1.50 -9.39
CA ASP A 322 -9.09 -2.17 -9.75
C ASP A 322 -9.90 -2.47 -8.48
N ILE A 323 -10.69 -1.52 -8.03
CA ILE A 323 -11.50 -1.63 -6.82
C ILE A 323 -12.90 -1.04 -7.01
N LEU A 324 -13.87 -1.62 -6.32
CA LEU A 324 -15.20 -1.04 -6.14
C LEU A 324 -15.42 -0.51 -4.71
N VAL A 325 -14.66 -1.04 -3.74
CA VAL A 325 -14.69 -0.59 -2.35
C VAL A 325 -13.28 -0.20 -1.92
N SER A 326 -13.10 1.07 -1.58
CA SER A 326 -11.84 1.65 -1.14
C SER A 326 -11.76 1.61 0.39
N SER A 327 -11.03 0.65 0.94
CA SER A 327 -11.11 0.29 2.37
C SER A 327 -10.67 1.40 3.33
N ASN A 328 -9.59 2.11 3.04
CA ASN A 328 -9.09 3.15 3.96
C ASN A 328 -9.78 4.52 3.79
N LEU A 329 -10.66 4.67 2.81
CA LEU A 329 -11.49 5.87 2.68
C LEU A 329 -12.35 6.10 3.93
N GLU A 330 -12.74 5.03 4.61
CA GLU A 330 -13.47 5.08 5.89
C GLU A 330 -12.75 5.95 6.93
N ARG A 331 -11.41 5.92 6.99
CA ARG A 331 -10.63 6.78 7.89
C ARG A 331 -10.74 8.26 7.52
N LEU A 332 -10.71 8.58 6.23
CA LEU A 332 -10.92 9.96 5.79
C LEU A 332 -12.36 10.41 6.10
N ILE A 333 -13.36 9.58 5.87
CA ILE A 333 -14.77 9.88 6.19
C ILE A 333 -14.93 10.16 7.68
N PHE A 334 -14.30 9.35 8.54
CA PHE A 334 -14.29 9.57 9.97
C PHE A 334 -13.75 10.97 10.33
N HIS A 335 -12.62 11.39 9.76
CA HIS A 335 -12.06 12.73 9.95
C HIS A 335 -12.96 13.83 9.36
N LEU A 336 -13.53 13.61 8.17
CA LEU A 336 -14.48 14.54 7.54
C LEU A 336 -15.72 14.80 8.38
N LEU A 337 -16.15 13.80 9.15
CA LEU A 337 -17.31 13.89 10.06
C LEU A 337 -16.93 14.38 11.48
N GLY A 338 -15.71 14.89 11.66
CA GLY A 338 -15.25 15.39 12.97
C GLY A 338 -15.01 14.26 13.98
N ASN A 339 -14.58 13.09 13.52
CA ASN A 339 -14.35 11.88 14.29
C ASN A 339 -15.62 11.29 14.93
N ASP A 340 -16.76 11.44 14.27
CA ASP A 340 -18.04 10.89 14.70
C ASP A 340 -18.17 9.40 14.28
N ALA A 341 -17.93 8.50 15.23
CA ALA A 341 -17.96 7.06 15.01
C ALA A 341 -19.35 6.54 14.65
N ALA A 342 -20.40 7.11 15.23
CA ALA A 342 -21.78 6.67 14.98
C ALA A 342 -22.22 6.98 13.54
N LYS A 343 -21.93 8.20 13.06
CA LYS A 343 -22.21 8.57 11.67
C LYS A 343 -21.34 7.78 10.68
N THR A 344 -20.07 7.57 11.00
CA THR A 344 -19.19 6.75 10.14
C THR A 344 -19.74 5.32 10.01
N LYS A 345 -20.14 4.72 11.13
CA LYS A 345 -20.76 3.39 11.15
C LYS A 345 -22.03 3.34 10.28
N GLU A 346 -22.93 4.32 10.42
CA GLU A 346 -24.15 4.42 9.60
C GLU A 346 -23.84 4.42 8.10
N LEU A 347 -22.85 5.22 7.65
CA LEU A 347 -22.47 5.27 6.25
C LEU A 347 -21.87 3.94 5.76
N MET A 348 -21.06 3.27 6.58
CA MET A 348 -20.49 1.97 6.23
C MET A 348 -21.55 0.87 6.18
N GLU A 349 -22.56 0.90 7.07
CA GLU A 349 -23.71 0.00 7.02
C GLU A 349 -24.55 0.23 5.76
N LYS A 350 -24.80 1.48 5.36
CA LYS A 350 -25.45 1.81 4.08
C LYS A 350 -24.66 1.29 2.88
N LEU A 351 -23.34 1.42 2.89
CA LEU A 351 -22.51 0.87 1.81
C LEU A 351 -22.68 -0.65 1.67
N VAL A 352 -22.87 -1.37 2.78
CA VAL A 352 -23.10 -2.82 2.78
C VAL A 352 -24.51 -3.14 2.29
N SER A 353 -25.53 -2.49 2.85
CA SER A 353 -26.95 -2.83 2.63
C SER A 353 -27.51 -2.26 1.33
N GLU A 354 -27.14 -1.02 0.97
CA GLU A 354 -27.70 -0.29 -0.18
C GLU A 354 -26.70 -0.21 -1.35
N GLY A 355 -25.41 -0.43 -1.09
CA GLY A 355 -24.33 -0.33 -2.08
C GLY A 355 -23.85 1.09 -2.34
N GLU A 356 -24.42 2.09 -1.64
CA GLU A 356 -24.07 3.50 -1.79
C GLU A 356 -24.32 4.30 -0.51
N TYR A 357 -23.65 5.44 -0.40
CA TYR A 357 -23.98 6.45 0.60
C TYR A 357 -23.63 7.85 0.05
N THR A 358 -24.30 8.88 0.57
CA THR A 358 -23.97 10.29 0.29
C THR A 358 -23.44 10.94 1.56
N LEU A 359 -22.28 11.58 1.45
CA LEU A 359 -21.64 12.29 2.55
C LEU A 359 -22.31 13.64 2.74
N SER A 360 -22.79 13.92 3.96
CA SER A 360 -23.37 15.20 4.34
C SER A 360 -22.73 15.73 5.62
N GLY A 361 -22.59 17.06 5.71
CA GLY A 361 -22.01 17.71 6.89
C GLY A 361 -20.51 17.47 7.07
N ALA A 362 -19.80 17.23 5.97
CA ALA A 362 -18.35 17.03 5.96
C ALA A 362 -17.59 18.33 6.25
N ASN A 363 -16.40 18.20 6.84
CA ASN A 363 -15.47 19.30 7.00
C ASN A 363 -14.95 19.75 5.62
N GLN A 364 -15.43 20.91 5.16
CA GLN A 364 -15.11 21.43 3.83
C GLN A 364 -13.62 21.73 3.68
N ALA A 365 -12.94 22.20 4.73
CA ALA A 365 -11.51 22.50 4.66
C ALA A 365 -10.67 21.25 4.36
N ILE A 366 -11.09 20.07 4.86
CA ILE A 366 -10.42 18.81 4.52
C ILE A 366 -10.76 18.41 3.07
N LEU A 367 -12.04 18.50 2.66
CA LEU A 367 -12.43 18.19 1.28
C LEU A 367 -11.72 19.08 0.26
N ASP A 368 -11.54 20.35 0.56
CA ASP A 368 -10.86 21.31 -0.31
C ASP A 368 -9.38 20.99 -0.54
N MET A 369 -8.77 20.12 0.27
CA MET A 369 -7.42 19.63 0.03
C MET A 369 -7.38 18.58 -1.10
N PHE A 370 -8.50 17.92 -1.39
CA PHE A 370 -8.55 16.84 -2.36
C PHE A 370 -9.04 17.34 -3.71
N GLU A 371 -8.36 16.89 -4.74
CA GLU A 371 -8.80 16.91 -6.14
C GLU A 371 -8.89 15.47 -6.63
N ALA A 372 -9.65 15.21 -7.67
CA ALA A 372 -9.76 13.87 -8.22
C ALA A 372 -9.87 13.89 -9.75
N GLY A 373 -9.38 12.81 -10.34
CA GLY A 373 -9.46 12.58 -11.77
C GLY A 373 -9.24 11.11 -12.11
N PHE A 374 -9.46 10.75 -13.37
CA PHE A 374 -9.22 9.40 -13.86
C PHE A 374 -8.56 9.41 -15.24
N ALA A 375 -7.88 8.30 -15.56
CA ALA A 375 -7.36 8.03 -16.89
C ALA A 375 -7.94 6.73 -17.43
N THR A 376 -8.21 6.71 -18.73
CA THR A 376 -8.58 5.51 -19.48
C THR A 376 -7.34 4.69 -19.82
N GLU A 377 -7.51 3.44 -20.24
CA GLU A 377 -6.40 2.60 -20.69
C GLU A 377 -5.63 3.23 -21.88
N VAL A 378 -6.35 3.88 -22.79
CA VAL A 378 -5.73 4.59 -23.93
C VAL A 378 -4.89 5.77 -23.46
N GLU A 379 -5.40 6.57 -22.51
CA GLU A 379 -4.67 7.71 -21.94
C GLU A 379 -3.46 7.23 -21.12
N THR A 380 -3.60 6.15 -20.39
CA THR A 380 -2.50 5.53 -19.62
C THR A 380 -1.36 5.09 -20.53
N SER A 381 -1.66 4.35 -21.59
CA SER A 381 -0.67 3.93 -22.58
C SER A 381 0.00 5.12 -23.29
N ALA A 382 -0.79 6.13 -23.67
CA ALA A 382 -0.27 7.35 -24.27
C ALA A 382 0.66 8.12 -23.33
N GLU A 383 0.35 8.14 -22.02
CA GLU A 383 1.17 8.82 -21.02
C GLU A 383 2.52 8.12 -20.78
N ILE A 384 2.55 6.78 -20.72
CA ILE A 384 3.82 6.01 -20.65
C ILE A 384 4.72 6.44 -21.82
N LYS A 385 4.16 6.47 -23.03
CA LYS A 385 4.93 6.87 -24.23
C LYS A 385 5.35 8.34 -24.17
N ARG A 386 4.47 9.25 -23.74
CA ARG A 386 4.77 10.68 -23.65
C ARG A 386 5.93 10.95 -22.70
N VAL A 387 5.94 10.33 -21.51
CA VAL A 387 7.00 10.50 -20.52
C VAL A 387 8.30 9.91 -21.04
N TYR A 388 8.26 8.75 -21.68
CA TYR A 388 9.45 8.16 -22.33
C TYR A 388 10.02 9.07 -23.39
N ASP A 389 9.23 9.55 -24.33
CA ASP A 389 9.68 10.41 -25.44
C ASP A 389 10.23 11.77 -24.96
N ALA A 390 9.68 12.31 -23.86
CA ALA A 390 10.04 13.61 -23.36
C ALA A 390 11.21 13.61 -22.35
N CYS A 391 11.36 12.54 -21.57
CA CYS A 391 12.24 12.49 -20.42
C CYS A 391 13.21 11.29 -20.42
N ASP A 392 13.13 10.40 -21.41
CA ASP A 392 13.87 9.13 -21.44
C ASP A 392 13.66 8.30 -20.15
N TYR A 393 12.44 8.37 -19.60
CA TYR A 393 12.05 7.72 -18.37
C TYR A 393 10.81 6.84 -18.60
N VAL A 394 10.78 5.68 -18.00
CA VAL A 394 9.70 4.72 -18.18
C VAL A 394 8.88 4.60 -16.91
N GLU A 395 7.59 4.93 -16.98
CA GLU A 395 6.63 4.75 -15.91
C GLU A 395 5.92 3.40 -16.00
N ASP A 396 5.55 2.83 -14.84
CA ASP A 396 4.59 1.73 -14.79
C ASP A 396 3.16 2.23 -15.04
N PRO A 397 2.19 1.34 -15.36
CA PRO A 397 0.82 1.77 -15.66
C PRO A 397 0.13 2.55 -14.53
N HIS A 398 0.40 2.22 -13.26
CA HIS A 398 -0.20 2.93 -12.12
C HIS A 398 0.33 4.36 -12.02
N THR A 399 1.64 4.54 -12.15
CA THR A 399 2.28 5.85 -12.18
C THR A 399 1.78 6.66 -13.35
N ALA A 400 1.65 6.04 -14.53
CA ALA A 400 1.15 6.69 -15.73
C ALA A 400 -0.31 7.17 -15.59
N VAL A 401 -1.17 6.43 -14.89
CA VAL A 401 -2.52 6.93 -14.52
C VAL A 401 -2.41 8.21 -13.72
N ALA A 402 -1.54 8.25 -12.71
CA ALA A 402 -1.39 9.46 -11.88
C ALA A 402 -0.77 10.62 -12.66
N SER A 403 0.22 10.34 -13.51
CA SER A 403 0.85 11.33 -14.39
C SER A 403 -0.16 11.93 -15.37
N ALA A 404 -0.99 11.11 -16.04
CA ALA A 404 -2.05 11.55 -16.93
C ALA A 404 -3.10 12.41 -16.21
N VAL A 405 -3.51 12.00 -15.01
CA VAL A 405 -4.46 12.78 -14.18
C VAL A 405 -3.85 14.12 -13.77
N TYR A 406 -2.58 14.17 -13.44
CA TYR A 406 -1.87 15.41 -13.14
C TYR A 406 -1.85 16.36 -14.36
N GLN A 407 -1.55 15.87 -15.56
CA GLN A 407 -1.59 16.70 -16.78
C GLN A 407 -3.00 17.30 -16.98
N LYS A 408 -4.04 16.49 -16.88
CA LYS A 408 -5.44 16.96 -16.96
C LYS A 408 -5.79 18.00 -15.86
N TYR A 409 -5.26 17.81 -14.66
CA TYR A 409 -5.44 18.76 -13.56
C TYR A 409 -4.82 20.12 -13.89
N VAL A 410 -3.56 20.13 -14.34
CA VAL A 410 -2.86 21.37 -14.74
C VAL A 410 -3.59 22.07 -15.89
N GLU A 411 -4.00 21.32 -16.91
CA GLU A 411 -4.77 21.88 -18.06
C GLU A 411 -6.09 22.50 -17.61
N ARG A 412 -6.81 21.87 -16.67
CA ARG A 412 -8.12 22.31 -16.20
C ARG A 412 -8.04 23.51 -15.24
N ILE A 413 -7.06 23.50 -14.32
CA ILE A 413 -6.99 24.46 -13.20
C ILE A 413 -5.95 25.55 -13.42
N GLY A 414 -4.89 25.26 -14.18
CA GLY A 414 -3.75 26.19 -14.34
C GLY A 414 -2.85 26.26 -13.09
N ASP A 415 -2.91 25.26 -12.20
CA ASP A 415 -2.08 25.19 -11.01
C ASP A 415 -0.70 24.62 -11.36
N HIS A 416 0.36 25.42 -11.18
CA HIS A 416 1.75 25.08 -11.43
C HIS A 416 2.54 24.87 -10.13
N THR A 417 1.88 24.65 -9.01
CA THR A 417 2.54 24.26 -7.76
C THR A 417 3.37 22.99 -7.98
N PRO A 418 4.64 22.95 -7.52
CA PRO A 418 5.48 21.77 -7.64
C PRO A 418 4.71 20.52 -7.22
N THR A 419 4.65 19.52 -8.10
CA THR A 419 3.81 18.34 -7.89
C THR A 419 4.66 17.07 -7.90
N VAL A 420 4.51 16.26 -6.86
CA VAL A 420 5.12 14.95 -6.71
C VAL A 420 4.10 13.88 -7.11
N ILE A 421 4.48 13.02 -8.05
CA ILE A 421 3.73 11.83 -8.45
C ILE A 421 4.25 10.64 -7.62
N ALA A 422 3.38 9.95 -6.91
CA ALA A 422 3.76 8.72 -6.22
C ALA A 422 3.95 7.60 -7.25
N SER A 423 5.20 7.26 -7.54
CA SER A 423 5.58 6.20 -8.49
C SER A 423 5.57 4.86 -7.74
N THR A 424 4.48 4.11 -7.90
CA THR A 424 4.11 3.02 -6.98
C THR A 424 4.62 1.65 -7.38
N ALA A 425 5.11 1.46 -8.60
CA ALA A 425 5.71 0.22 -9.04
C ALA A 425 6.81 0.45 -10.08
N SER A 426 7.75 -0.47 -10.14
CA SER A 426 8.73 -0.52 -11.23
C SER A 426 8.04 -0.93 -12.55
N PRO A 427 8.45 -0.37 -13.69
CA PRO A 427 7.96 -0.82 -15.00
C PRO A 427 8.23 -2.32 -15.26
N TYR A 428 9.23 -2.89 -14.62
CA TYR A 428 9.53 -4.34 -14.68
C TYR A 428 8.47 -5.24 -14.03
N LYS A 429 7.52 -4.66 -13.29
CA LYS A 429 6.37 -5.38 -12.77
C LYS A 429 5.32 -5.68 -13.85
N PHE A 430 5.24 -4.81 -14.86
CA PHE A 430 4.27 -4.85 -15.97
C PHE A 430 4.96 -4.70 -17.33
N PRO A 431 6.03 -5.48 -17.61
CA PRO A 431 6.94 -5.20 -18.72
C PRO A 431 6.25 -5.27 -20.08
N ARG A 432 5.28 -6.17 -20.27
CA ARG A 432 4.55 -6.29 -21.56
C ARG A 432 3.77 -5.04 -21.90
N VAL A 433 3.00 -4.53 -20.93
CA VAL A 433 2.19 -3.31 -21.10
C VAL A 433 3.07 -2.11 -21.41
N VAL A 434 4.17 -1.99 -20.67
CA VAL A 434 5.10 -0.87 -20.81
C VAL A 434 5.82 -0.90 -22.15
N VAL A 435 6.36 -2.05 -22.56
CA VAL A 435 7.04 -2.20 -23.85
C VAL A 435 6.06 -1.95 -25.00
N GLU A 436 4.85 -2.49 -24.93
CA GLU A 436 3.81 -2.25 -25.94
C GLU A 436 3.45 -0.76 -26.04
N ALA A 437 3.30 -0.06 -24.91
CA ALA A 437 3.00 1.38 -24.89
C ALA A 437 4.12 2.20 -25.56
N VAL A 438 5.39 1.88 -25.29
CA VAL A 438 6.55 2.62 -25.83
C VAL A 438 6.82 2.27 -27.30
N SER A 439 6.84 0.98 -27.64
CA SER A 439 7.26 0.49 -28.97
C SER A 439 6.12 0.36 -29.97
N GLY A 440 4.87 0.30 -29.51
CA GLY A 440 3.69 -0.01 -30.33
C GLY A 440 3.57 -1.49 -30.70
N GLN A 441 4.38 -2.38 -30.12
CA GLN A 441 4.39 -3.81 -30.41
C GLN A 441 4.28 -4.62 -29.12
N ALA A 442 3.31 -5.53 -29.04
CA ALA A 442 3.15 -6.42 -27.91
C ALA A 442 4.25 -7.51 -27.90
N PRO A 443 5.05 -7.61 -26.83
CA PRO A 443 6.03 -8.69 -26.69
C PRO A 443 5.39 -10.07 -26.63
N ALA A 444 6.14 -11.11 -27.05
CA ALA A 444 5.64 -12.48 -27.10
C ALA A 444 5.25 -13.02 -25.71
N ASP A 445 6.08 -12.75 -24.70
CA ASP A 445 5.86 -13.12 -23.31
C ASP A 445 6.52 -12.13 -22.33
N ASP A 446 6.32 -12.36 -21.03
CA ASP A 446 6.82 -11.48 -19.97
C ASP A 446 8.35 -11.40 -19.93
N PHE A 447 9.08 -12.50 -20.19
CA PHE A 447 10.54 -12.50 -20.11
C PHE A 447 11.20 -11.90 -21.35
N VAL A 448 10.57 -12.04 -22.51
CA VAL A 448 10.95 -11.27 -23.72
C VAL A 448 10.76 -9.78 -23.44
N ALA A 449 9.62 -9.40 -22.86
CA ALA A 449 9.34 -8.02 -22.51
C ALA A 449 10.34 -7.45 -21.50
N VAL A 450 10.78 -8.20 -20.49
CA VAL A 450 11.80 -7.79 -19.53
C VAL A 450 13.12 -7.43 -20.24
N LYS A 451 13.56 -8.24 -21.19
CA LYS A 451 14.81 -7.99 -21.95
C LYS A 451 14.68 -6.81 -22.91
N GLU A 452 13.49 -6.62 -23.49
CA GLU A 452 13.20 -5.47 -24.35
C GLU A 452 13.13 -4.19 -23.53
N LEU A 453 12.51 -4.23 -22.35
CA LEU A 453 12.41 -3.09 -21.44
C LEU A 453 13.80 -2.63 -20.97
N GLU A 454 14.74 -3.55 -20.66
CA GLU A 454 16.11 -3.20 -20.33
C GLU A 454 16.79 -2.41 -21.45
N LYS A 455 16.60 -2.83 -22.69
CA LYS A 455 17.15 -2.13 -23.86
C LYS A 455 16.51 -0.76 -24.07
N LEU A 456 15.23 -0.63 -23.83
CA LEU A 456 14.49 0.62 -23.99
C LEU A 456 14.81 1.62 -22.89
N SER A 457 14.81 1.19 -21.63
CA SER A 457 14.98 2.06 -20.47
C SER A 457 16.44 2.31 -20.09
N GLY A 458 17.36 1.43 -20.48
CA GLY A 458 18.73 1.42 -19.97
C GLY A 458 18.85 1.04 -18.49
N VAL A 459 17.73 0.74 -17.82
CA VAL A 459 17.68 0.35 -16.40
C VAL A 459 17.94 -1.14 -16.27
N THR A 460 18.92 -1.51 -15.45
CA THR A 460 19.23 -2.93 -15.17
C THR A 460 18.02 -3.67 -14.63
N ILE A 461 17.83 -4.91 -15.07
CA ILE A 461 16.76 -5.78 -14.58
C ILE A 461 16.87 -5.94 -13.06
N PRO A 462 15.84 -5.59 -12.27
CA PRO A 462 15.89 -5.69 -10.81
C PRO A 462 16.10 -7.14 -10.33
N LYS A 463 16.74 -7.31 -9.17
CA LYS A 463 16.94 -8.62 -8.52
C LYS A 463 15.64 -9.42 -8.38
N ALA A 464 14.53 -8.73 -8.16
CA ALA A 464 13.20 -9.35 -8.02
C ALA A 464 12.69 -10.06 -9.30
N VAL A 465 13.30 -9.79 -10.45
CA VAL A 465 12.92 -10.33 -11.77
C VAL A 465 14.08 -11.09 -12.40
N ASN A 466 15.31 -10.65 -12.15
CA ASN A 466 16.50 -11.25 -12.74
C ASN A 466 16.68 -12.71 -12.27
N GLY A 467 16.80 -13.63 -13.22
CA GLY A 467 16.94 -15.06 -12.95
C GLY A 467 15.65 -15.78 -12.54
N LEU A 468 14.52 -15.09 -12.48
CA LEU A 468 13.24 -15.65 -12.04
C LEU A 468 12.75 -16.77 -12.97
N GLU A 469 13.02 -16.65 -14.28
CA GLU A 469 12.66 -17.66 -15.31
C GLU A 469 13.25 -19.06 -15.01
N THR A 470 14.44 -19.10 -14.39
CA THR A 470 15.17 -20.33 -14.09
C THR A 470 15.24 -20.66 -12.60
N ALA A 471 14.60 -19.84 -11.77
CA ALA A 471 14.60 -20.04 -10.33
C ALA A 471 13.87 -21.32 -9.91
N GLU A 472 14.33 -21.97 -8.86
CA GLU A 472 13.70 -23.18 -8.33
C GLU A 472 12.31 -22.88 -7.77
N VAL A 473 11.29 -23.56 -8.30
CA VAL A 473 9.93 -23.51 -7.75
C VAL A 473 9.89 -24.32 -6.45
N ARG A 474 9.78 -23.63 -5.32
CA ARG A 474 9.77 -24.20 -3.97
C ARG A 474 8.38 -24.57 -3.49
N HIS A 475 7.40 -23.74 -3.79
CA HIS A 475 6.01 -23.91 -3.35
C HIS A 475 5.19 -24.51 -4.49
N LYS A 476 4.77 -25.78 -4.32
CA LYS A 476 4.09 -26.55 -5.39
C LYS A 476 2.69 -27.01 -4.97
N THR A 477 2.25 -26.65 -3.77
CA THR A 477 0.95 -27.07 -3.23
C THR A 477 -0.19 -26.43 -4.00
N VAL A 478 -1.11 -27.26 -4.47
CA VAL A 478 -2.35 -26.85 -5.13
C VAL A 478 -3.50 -27.57 -4.44
N VAL A 479 -4.52 -26.82 -3.98
CA VAL A 479 -5.67 -27.38 -3.29
C VAL A 479 -6.98 -26.87 -3.88
N ALA A 480 -8.07 -27.59 -3.62
CA ALA A 480 -9.42 -27.03 -3.83
C ALA A 480 -9.70 -25.97 -2.76
N THR A 481 -10.60 -25.02 -3.04
CA THR A 481 -11.01 -24.01 -2.06
C THR A 481 -11.49 -24.64 -0.75
N SER A 482 -12.22 -25.76 -0.82
CA SER A 482 -12.68 -26.53 0.34
C SER A 482 -11.57 -27.07 1.25
N ASP A 483 -10.35 -27.19 0.73
CA ASP A 483 -9.22 -27.79 1.44
C ASP A 483 -8.21 -26.76 1.96
N MET A 484 -8.51 -25.47 1.80
CA MET A 484 -7.62 -24.38 2.24
C MET A 484 -7.32 -24.46 3.75
N GLN A 485 -8.33 -24.75 4.58
CA GLN A 485 -8.13 -24.88 6.03
C GLN A 485 -7.22 -26.07 6.37
N ASN A 486 -7.38 -27.22 5.71
CA ASN A 486 -6.51 -28.37 5.91
C ASN A 486 -5.05 -28.02 5.60
N ALA A 487 -4.80 -27.28 4.52
CA ALA A 487 -3.46 -26.83 4.18
C ALA A 487 -2.87 -25.89 5.26
N VAL A 488 -3.67 -25.01 5.85
CA VAL A 488 -3.23 -24.17 6.98
C VAL A 488 -2.86 -25.03 8.20
N GLU A 489 -3.73 -25.97 8.55
CA GLU A 489 -3.50 -26.88 9.71
C GLU A 489 -2.24 -27.73 9.50
N ASP A 490 -2.03 -28.27 8.30
CA ASP A 490 -0.84 -29.07 7.96
C ASP A 490 0.46 -28.25 8.11
N TYR A 491 0.51 -26.99 7.58
CA TYR A 491 1.69 -26.14 7.72
C TYR A 491 1.97 -25.73 9.16
N LEU A 492 0.95 -25.60 9.98
CA LEU A 492 1.08 -25.19 11.37
C LEU A 492 1.28 -26.39 12.33
N GLY A 493 1.14 -27.63 11.83
CA GLY A 493 1.28 -28.86 12.62
C GLY A 493 0.14 -29.03 13.62
N LEU A 494 -1.08 -28.67 13.24
CA LEU A 494 -2.29 -28.68 14.09
C LEU A 494 -3.05 -30.00 14.01
#